data_fb9355e4b508d18ec889b5976d20ef28
#
_entry.id   fb9355e4b508d18ec889b5976d20ef28
#
_cell.length_a   1.000
_cell.length_b   1.000
_cell.length_c   1.000
_cell.angle_alpha   90.00
_cell.angle_beta   90.00
_cell.angle_gamma   90.00
#
_symmetry.space_group_name_H-M   'P 1'
#
loop_
_entity.id
_entity.type
_entity.pdbx_description
1 polymer ?
#
loop_
_entity_poly.entity_id
_entity_poly.type
_entity_poly.pdbx_seq_one_letter_code
_entity_poly.pdbx_strand_id
1 'polypeptide(L)'
;MKKLIFLFSLILSSCTSEGEQKLIPKDDFTKIHGEVLVVESYYQLKYRSVGIYKDSLKSSIDKLLKKFGYTFEQYERTYDYYAIRQKEFQQINSELIESFNRKKL
;
A
#
# COMPACT_ATOMS: atom_id res chain seq x y z
N MET A 1 27.18 -33.61 -3.12
CA MET A 1 26.46 -33.42 -1.87
C MET A 1 26.38 -31.99 -1.43
N LYS A 2 27.49 -31.26 -1.47
CA LYS A 2 27.47 -29.85 -1.12
C LYS A 2 26.57 -29.01 -2.01
N LYS A 3 26.50 -29.34 -3.29
CA LYS A 3 25.64 -28.67 -4.23
C LYS A 3 24.16 -28.89 -3.94
N LEU A 4 23.81 -30.09 -3.51
CA LEU A 4 22.44 -30.40 -3.15
C LEU A 4 21.99 -29.65 -1.90
N ILE A 5 22.88 -29.57 -0.91
CA ILE A 5 22.58 -28.84 0.32
C ILE A 5 22.42 -27.35 0.03
N PHE A 6 23.26 -26.82 -0.86
CA PHE A 6 23.20 -25.44 -1.25
C PHE A 6 21.88 -25.11 -1.97
N LEU A 7 21.48 -25.97 -2.90
CA LEU A 7 20.21 -25.81 -3.61
C LEU A 7 19.01 -25.85 -2.68
N PHE A 8 19.06 -26.74 -1.71
CA PHE A 8 18.00 -26.88 -0.73
C PHE A 8 17.86 -25.60 0.10
N SER A 9 18.99 -25.02 0.47
CA SER A 9 19.00 -23.76 1.22
C SER A 9 18.37 -22.62 0.42
N LEU A 10 18.64 -22.57 -0.86
CA LEU A 10 18.05 -21.54 -1.72
C LEU A 10 16.54 -21.68 -1.83
N ILE A 11 16.06 -22.91 -1.93
CA ILE A 11 14.64 -23.18 -2.01
C ILE A 11 13.92 -22.72 -0.75
N LEU A 12 14.52 -23.00 0.40
CA LEU A 12 13.96 -22.57 1.68
C LEU A 12 13.87 -21.07 1.79
N SER A 13 14.92 -20.38 1.33
CA SER A 13 14.91 -18.92 1.33
C SER A 13 13.79 -18.36 0.47
N SER A 14 13.60 -18.93 -0.70
CA SER A 14 12.52 -18.51 -1.59
C SER A 14 11.16 -18.74 -0.98
N CYS A 15 10.93 -19.89 -0.39
CA CYS A 15 9.66 -20.20 0.26
C CYS A 15 9.37 -19.26 1.41
N THR A 16 10.38 -18.95 2.20
CA THR A 16 10.22 -18.04 3.32
C THR A 16 9.84 -16.64 2.84
N SER A 17 10.47 -16.19 1.76
CA SER A 17 10.15 -14.89 1.18
C SER A 17 8.73 -14.82 0.67
N GLU A 18 8.24 -15.89 0.08
CA GLU A 18 6.88 -15.95 -0.44
C GLU A 18 5.85 -16.07 0.66
N GLY A 19 6.19 -16.80 1.73
CA GLY A 19 5.28 -17.01 2.85
C GLY A 19 5.01 -15.74 3.62
N GLU A 20 6.01 -14.88 3.71
CA GLU A 20 5.86 -13.61 4.38
C GLU A 20 5.75 -12.52 3.33
N GLN A 21 4.55 -12.04 3.09
CA GLN A 21 4.38 -10.95 2.17
C GLN A 21 5.04 -9.70 2.75
N LYS A 22 5.99 -9.17 2.02
CA LYS A 22 6.71 -7.99 2.45
C LYS A 22 5.78 -6.79 2.50
N LEU A 23 5.95 -6.00 3.52
CA LEU A 23 5.25 -4.73 3.60
C LEU A 23 5.81 -3.78 2.54
N ILE A 24 4.97 -2.85 2.11
CA ILE A 24 5.43 -1.80 1.22
C ILE A 24 6.35 -0.88 2.02
N PRO A 25 7.52 -0.49 1.48
CA PRO A 25 8.39 0.46 2.17
C PRO A 25 7.65 1.74 2.54
N LYS A 26 8.01 2.33 3.66
CA LYS A 26 7.29 3.48 4.22
C LYS A 26 7.13 4.62 3.23
N ASP A 27 8.18 4.96 2.49
CA ASP A 27 8.12 6.07 1.54
C ASP A 27 7.13 5.79 0.42
N ASP A 28 7.17 4.58 -0.13
CA ASP A 28 6.23 4.18 -1.18
C ASP A 28 4.81 4.11 -0.64
N PHE A 29 4.65 3.55 0.55
CA PHE A 29 3.33 3.47 1.18
C PHE A 29 2.74 4.86 1.39
N THR A 30 3.55 5.81 1.84
CA THR A 30 3.08 7.18 2.07
C THR A 30 2.58 7.80 0.76
N LYS A 31 3.33 7.63 -0.32
CA LYS A 31 2.91 8.16 -1.62
C LYS A 31 1.62 7.50 -2.11
N ILE A 32 1.56 6.18 -2.03
CA ILE A 32 0.40 5.43 -2.48
C ILE A 32 -0.82 5.80 -1.64
N HIS A 33 -0.66 5.86 -0.33
CA HIS A 33 -1.74 6.20 0.58
C HIS A 33 -2.27 7.60 0.29
N GLY A 34 -1.38 8.54 0.01
CA GLY A 34 -1.78 9.88 -0.37
C GLY A 34 -2.63 9.90 -1.64
N GLU A 35 -2.22 9.14 -2.64
CA GLU A 35 -2.99 9.07 -3.89
C GLU A 35 -4.31 8.34 -3.71
N VAL A 36 -4.34 7.31 -2.85
CA VAL A 36 -5.59 6.63 -2.51
C VAL A 36 -6.57 7.60 -1.88
N LEU A 37 -6.10 8.43 -0.96
CA LEU A 37 -6.96 9.43 -0.31
C LEU A 37 -7.53 10.42 -1.33
N VAL A 38 -6.73 10.84 -2.30
CA VAL A 38 -7.20 11.74 -3.35
C VAL A 38 -8.27 11.06 -4.19
N VAL A 39 -8.04 9.81 -4.59
CA VAL A 39 -9.01 9.06 -5.40
C VAL A 39 -10.31 8.85 -4.63
N GLU A 40 -10.21 8.48 -3.35
CA GLU A 40 -11.39 8.31 -2.51
C GLU A 40 -12.20 9.60 -2.41
N SER A 41 -11.51 10.72 -2.19
CA SER A 41 -12.17 12.02 -2.10
C SER A 41 -12.90 12.36 -3.39
N TYR A 42 -12.27 12.07 -4.53
CA TYR A 42 -12.90 12.29 -5.83
C TYR A 42 -14.21 11.53 -5.96
N TYR A 43 -14.18 10.23 -5.62
CA TYR A 43 -15.38 9.42 -5.72
C TYR A 43 -16.46 9.84 -4.75
N GLN A 44 -16.08 10.20 -3.52
CA GLN A 44 -17.04 10.68 -2.51
C GLN A 44 -17.76 11.94 -2.97
N LEU A 45 -17.02 12.88 -3.55
CA LEU A 45 -17.60 14.12 -4.03
C LEU A 45 -18.51 13.90 -5.23
N LYS A 46 -18.12 12.96 -6.10
CA LYS A 46 -18.87 12.73 -7.34
C LYS A 46 -20.14 11.89 -7.13
N TYR A 47 -20.06 10.86 -6.30
CA TYR A 47 -21.14 9.87 -6.24
C TYR A 47 -21.91 9.85 -4.92
N ARG A 48 -21.38 10.36 -3.86
CA ARG A 48 -22.00 10.44 -2.53
C ARG A 48 -22.32 9.11 -1.83
N SER A 49 -22.52 8.02 -2.57
CA SER A 49 -22.88 6.74 -1.96
C SER A 49 -21.78 5.72 -2.24
N VAL A 50 -21.22 5.15 -1.16
CA VAL A 50 -20.15 4.15 -1.27
C VAL A 50 -20.58 2.95 -2.11
N GLY A 51 -21.84 2.54 -1.98
CA GLY A 51 -22.35 1.41 -2.74
C GLY A 51 -22.25 1.58 -4.25
N ILE A 52 -22.32 2.82 -4.73
CA ILE A 52 -22.28 3.11 -6.14
C ILE A 52 -20.85 3.01 -6.71
N TYR A 53 -19.85 3.47 -5.97
CA TYR A 53 -18.48 3.57 -6.49
C TYR A 53 -17.51 2.56 -5.92
N LYS A 54 -17.95 1.67 -5.05
CA LYS A 54 -17.07 0.72 -4.36
C LYS A 54 -16.17 -0.07 -5.30
N ASP A 55 -16.76 -0.65 -6.35
CA ASP A 55 -16.00 -1.47 -7.30
C ASP A 55 -15.06 -0.63 -8.16
N SER A 56 -15.53 0.54 -8.58
CA SER A 56 -14.71 1.46 -9.35
C SER A 56 -13.53 1.98 -8.55
N LEU A 57 -13.76 2.26 -7.29
CA LEU A 57 -12.68 2.70 -6.38
C LEU A 57 -11.62 1.62 -6.24
N LYS A 58 -12.04 0.39 -6.00
CA LYS A 58 -11.10 -0.72 -5.87
C LYS A 58 -10.29 -0.91 -7.14
N SER A 59 -10.95 -0.83 -8.29
CA SER A 59 -10.26 -0.95 -9.58
C SER A 59 -9.22 0.16 -9.76
N SER A 60 -9.56 1.38 -9.37
CA SER A 60 -8.63 2.51 -9.45
C SER A 60 -7.42 2.32 -8.53
N ILE A 61 -7.66 1.81 -7.34
CA ILE A 61 -6.57 1.52 -6.39
C ILE A 61 -5.68 0.42 -6.92
N ASP A 62 -6.26 -0.63 -7.50
CA ASP A 62 -5.48 -1.72 -8.10
C ASP A 62 -4.56 -1.21 -9.21
N LYS A 63 -5.06 -0.34 -10.06
CA LYS A 63 -4.27 0.25 -11.14
C LYS A 63 -3.13 1.09 -10.60
N LEU A 64 -3.42 1.87 -9.56
CA LEU A 64 -2.42 2.69 -8.90
C LEU A 64 -1.31 1.83 -8.31
N LEU A 65 -1.68 0.78 -7.61
CA LEU A 65 -0.72 -0.12 -7.00
C LEU A 65 0.16 -0.81 -8.04
N LYS A 66 -0.41 -1.19 -9.16
CA LYS A 66 0.36 -1.81 -10.24
C LYS A 66 1.45 -0.89 -10.76
N LYS A 67 1.20 0.40 -10.80
CA LYS A 67 2.23 1.37 -11.22
C LYS A 67 3.45 1.32 -10.31
N PHE A 68 3.23 1.11 -9.03
CA PHE A 68 4.32 1.03 -8.06
C PHE A 68 4.89 -0.38 -7.91
N GLY A 69 4.27 -1.37 -8.53
CA GLY A 69 4.73 -2.75 -8.46
C GLY A 69 4.24 -3.52 -7.24
N TYR A 70 3.12 -3.13 -6.66
CA TYR A 70 2.58 -3.77 -5.48
C TYR A 70 1.18 -4.32 -5.72
N THR A 71 0.75 -5.22 -4.83
CA THR A 71 -0.60 -5.81 -4.88
C THR A 71 -1.50 -5.14 -3.87
N PHE A 72 -2.80 -5.29 -4.07
CA PHE A 72 -3.79 -4.79 -3.11
C PHE A 72 -3.60 -5.41 -1.73
N GLU A 73 -3.27 -6.70 -1.70
CA GLU A 73 -3.03 -7.40 -0.44
C GLU A 73 -1.86 -6.82 0.32
N GLN A 74 -0.77 -6.48 -0.38
CA GLN A 74 0.37 -5.83 0.25
C GLN A 74 -0.03 -4.47 0.82
N TYR A 75 -0.84 -3.73 0.11
CA TYR A 75 -1.32 -2.43 0.58
C TYR A 75 -2.15 -2.59 1.85
N GLU A 76 -3.09 -3.53 1.85
CA GLU A 76 -3.92 -3.79 3.04
C GLU A 76 -3.09 -4.19 4.24
N ARG A 77 -2.12 -5.06 4.05
CA ARG A 77 -1.24 -5.49 5.13
C ARG A 77 -0.41 -4.36 5.68
N THR A 78 0.09 -3.52 4.79
CA THR A 78 0.88 -2.37 5.20
C THR A 78 0.02 -1.36 5.93
N TYR A 79 -1.18 -1.14 5.43
CA TYR A 79 -2.14 -0.27 6.10
C TYR A 79 -2.42 -0.75 7.51
N ASP A 80 -2.72 -2.04 7.68
CA ASP A 80 -2.99 -2.62 9.00
C ASP A 80 -1.78 -2.50 9.91
N TYR A 81 -0.60 -2.70 9.36
CA TYR A 81 0.64 -2.57 10.11
C TYR A 81 0.78 -1.18 10.73
N TYR A 82 0.54 -0.13 9.94
CA TYR A 82 0.66 1.23 10.45
C TYR A 82 -0.56 1.66 11.26
N ALA A 83 -1.74 1.14 10.95
CA ALA A 83 -2.96 1.50 11.67
C ALA A 83 -2.87 1.20 13.16
N ILE A 84 -2.20 0.11 13.54
CA ILE A 84 -2.02 -0.22 14.94
C ILE A 84 -0.83 0.51 15.58
N ARG A 85 0.00 1.14 14.77
CA ARG A 85 1.16 1.93 15.21
C ARG A 85 0.82 3.41 15.09
N GLN A 86 0.01 3.88 16.01
CA GLN A 86 -0.61 5.19 15.92
C GLN A 86 0.36 6.34 15.69
N LYS A 87 1.51 6.33 16.37
CA LYS A 87 2.48 7.41 16.21
C LYS A 87 3.03 7.48 14.80
N GLU A 88 3.39 6.33 14.24
CA GLU A 88 3.92 6.29 12.87
C GLU A 88 2.86 6.66 11.86
N PHE A 89 1.63 6.19 12.07
CA PHE A 89 0.53 6.51 11.16
C PHE A 89 0.20 7.99 11.19
N GLN A 90 0.23 8.59 12.38
CA GLN A 90 0.03 10.04 12.51
C GLN A 90 1.11 10.83 11.79
N GLN A 91 2.36 10.35 11.85
CA GLN A 91 3.44 11.00 11.11
C GLN A 91 3.20 10.94 9.61
N ILE A 92 2.80 9.77 9.11
CA ILE A 92 2.48 9.62 7.69
C ILE A 92 1.37 10.58 7.28
N ASN A 93 0.30 10.63 8.05
CA ASN A 93 -0.83 11.50 7.75
C ASN A 93 -0.44 12.98 7.83
N SER A 94 0.39 13.35 8.80
CA SER A 94 0.87 14.73 8.93
C SER A 94 1.72 15.14 7.74
N GLU A 95 2.59 14.26 7.29
CA GLU A 95 3.40 14.51 6.10
C GLU A 95 2.52 14.70 4.86
N LEU A 96 1.46 13.91 4.74
CA LEU A 96 0.54 14.01 3.62
C LEU A 96 -0.23 15.33 3.64
N ILE A 97 -0.73 15.72 4.80
CA ILE A 97 -1.46 16.97 4.95
C ILE A 97 -0.54 18.14 4.58
N GLU A 98 0.68 18.11 5.07
CA GLU A 98 1.66 19.14 4.75
C GLU A 98 1.96 19.18 3.25
N SER A 99 2.12 18.02 2.65
CA SER A 99 2.36 17.90 1.21
C SER A 99 1.19 18.48 0.40
N PHE A 100 -0.04 18.16 0.79
CA PHE A 100 -1.22 18.67 0.10
C PHE A 100 -1.31 20.20 0.24
N ASN A 101 -1.01 20.72 1.43
CA ASN A 101 -1.05 22.15 1.65
C ASN A 101 -0.01 22.88 0.79
N ARG A 102 1.16 22.30 0.64
CA ARG A 102 2.19 22.88 -0.22
C ARG A 102 1.77 22.90 -1.69
N LYS A 103 1.08 21.87 -2.13
CA LYS A 103 0.61 21.78 -3.51
C LYS A 103 -0.49 22.77 -3.84
N LYS A 104 -1.23 23.23 -2.85
CA LYS A 104 -2.27 24.22 -3.05
C LYS A 104 -1.71 25.61 -3.37
N LEU A 105 -0.51 25.84 -2.97
CA LEU A 105 0.15 27.10 -3.21
C LEU A 105 0.87 27.12 -4.55
#